data_54b986467fe72188a0b8206fb8edd6d8
#
_entry.id   54b986467fe72188a0b8206fb8edd6d8
#
_cell.length_a   1.000
_cell.length_b   1.000
_cell.length_c   1.000
_cell.angle_alpha   90.00
_cell.angle_beta   90.00
_cell.angle_gamma   90.00
#
_symmetry.space_group_name_H-M   'P 1'
#
loop_
_entity.id
_entity.type
_entity.pdbx_description
1 polymer ?
#
loop_
_entity_poly.entity_id
_entity_poly.type
_entity_poly.pdbx_seq_one_letter_code
_entity_poly.pdbx_strand_id
1 'polypeptide(L)'
;AEDELGIGTDHQGIMVLEPEAVVGTAAKDYLGLKTDTIFEIGLTPNRIDGASHIGVARDLYAYCKLRNIPVEFALPSVEGFSKGEGESIPVRVEAPDLAPRYIGITIKGVEVGPSPDWLKERLMMIGQRPINNIVDITNFLLNENGHPLHVFDAAKIEGRKVVVRRSTPNCKFVTLDGVERTLSSEDLVICNARNPMCIAGVFGGEDSGVTESTTDIFLESAYF
;
A
#
# COMPACT_ATOMS: atom_id res chain seq x y z
N ALA A 1 2.91 -30.18 6.07
CA ALA A 1 2.70 -29.68 4.68
C ALA A 1 3.34 -28.29 4.54
N GLU A 2 3.48 -27.80 3.33
CA GLU A 2 4.13 -26.48 3.07
C GLU A 2 3.37 -25.32 3.68
N ASP A 3 2.04 -25.37 3.64
CA ASP A 3 1.17 -24.35 4.19
C ASP A 3 1.25 -24.26 5.72
N GLU A 4 1.48 -25.37 6.41
CA GLU A 4 1.70 -25.40 7.88
C GLU A 4 2.99 -24.70 8.28
N LEU A 5 3.98 -24.65 7.38
CA LEU A 5 5.25 -23.98 7.58
C LEU A 5 5.25 -22.55 7.00
N GLY A 6 4.19 -22.16 6.29
CA GLY A 6 4.09 -20.86 5.65
C GLY A 6 5.05 -20.65 4.47
N ILE A 7 5.53 -21.74 3.84
CA ILE A 7 6.50 -21.70 2.75
C ILE A 7 5.91 -22.01 1.37
N GLY A 8 4.65 -22.42 1.33
CA GLY A 8 3.93 -22.75 0.12
C GLY A 8 2.44 -22.88 0.37
N THR A 9 1.72 -23.41 -0.60
CA THR A 9 0.25 -23.56 -0.56
C THR A 9 -0.19 -25.02 -0.60
N ASP A 10 0.75 -25.97 -0.73
CA ASP A 10 0.42 -27.39 -0.77
C ASP A 10 0.12 -27.91 0.63
N HIS A 11 -1.08 -28.48 0.77
CA HIS A 11 -1.56 -29.11 1.99
C HIS A 11 -1.50 -30.64 1.93
N GLN A 12 -1.09 -31.23 0.81
CA GLN A 12 -1.13 -32.67 0.60
C GLN A 12 0.18 -33.35 0.99
N GLY A 13 0.08 -34.24 1.98
CA GLY A 13 1.13 -35.20 2.27
C GLY A 13 2.32 -34.67 3.08
N ILE A 14 3.41 -35.39 2.97
CA ILE A 14 4.70 -35.10 3.60
C ILE A 14 5.57 -34.42 2.56
N MET A 15 6.10 -33.26 2.88
CA MET A 15 7.07 -32.56 2.02
C MET A 15 8.33 -33.42 1.85
N VAL A 16 8.67 -33.74 0.62
CA VAL A 16 9.90 -34.48 0.27
C VAL A 16 10.97 -33.45 0.00
N LEU A 17 12.03 -33.49 0.80
CA LEU A 17 13.19 -32.62 0.63
C LEU A 17 14.11 -33.13 -0.48
N GLU A 18 14.98 -32.25 -0.98
CA GLU A 18 15.99 -32.62 -1.97
C GLU A 18 16.92 -33.72 -1.43
N PRO A 19 17.45 -34.58 -2.33
CA PRO A 19 18.32 -35.70 -1.94
C PRO A 19 19.56 -35.29 -1.14
N GLU A 20 20.02 -34.05 -1.32
CA GLU A 20 21.17 -33.46 -0.67
C GLU A 20 20.88 -32.96 0.75
N ALA A 21 19.63 -32.98 1.18
CA ALA A 21 19.24 -32.54 2.51
C ALA A 21 19.92 -33.39 3.60
N VAL A 22 20.71 -32.74 4.44
CA VAL A 22 21.44 -33.41 5.52
C VAL A 22 20.47 -33.74 6.66
N VAL A 23 20.35 -35.04 6.96
CA VAL A 23 19.50 -35.52 8.04
C VAL A 23 19.94 -34.93 9.38
N GLY A 24 19.00 -34.37 10.11
CA GLY A 24 19.25 -33.72 11.41
C GLY A 24 19.49 -32.21 11.32
N THR A 25 19.56 -31.64 10.12
CA THR A 25 19.55 -30.19 9.96
C THR A 25 18.21 -29.62 10.45
N ALA A 26 18.25 -28.54 11.25
CA ALA A 26 17.03 -27.88 11.67
C ALA A 26 16.26 -27.36 10.46
N ALA A 27 14.94 -27.58 10.41
CA ALA A 27 14.10 -27.17 9.29
C ALA A 27 14.21 -25.67 8.99
N LYS A 28 14.34 -24.85 10.04
CA LYS A 28 14.58 -23.41 9.91
C LYS A 28 15.83 -23.09 9.07
N ASP A 29 16.94 -23.79 9.34
CA ASP A 29 18.22 -23.54 8.67
C ASP A 29 18.20 -24.10 7.24
N TYR A 30 17.61 -25.28 7.04
CA TYR A 30 17.45 -25.88 5.72
C TYR A 30 16.58 -25.03 4.79
N LEU A 31 15.48 -24.51 5.30
CA LEU A 31 14.52 -23.70 4.54
C LEU A 31 14.89 -22.21 4.50
N GLY A 32 15.97 -21.80 5.18
CA GLY A 32 16.38 -20.41 5.25
C GLY A 32 15.35 -19.49 5.91
N LEU A 33 14.52 -20.03 6.83
CA LEU A 33 13.44 -19.28 7.45
C LEU A 33 13.99 -18.20 8.37
N LYS A 34 13.57 -16.97 8.13
CA LYS A 34 13.86 -15.85 9.01
C LYS A 34 12.79 -15.79 10.11
N THR A 35 13.23 -15.51 11.33
CA THR A 35 12.31 -15.29 12.47
C THR A 35 12.28 -13.82 12.81
N ASP A 36 11.09 -13.32 13.09
CA ASP A 36 10.88 -11.97 13.62
C ASP A 36 9.84 -12.03 14.75
N THR A 37 9.67 -10.95 15.47
CA THR A 37 8.66 -10.84 16.52
C THR A 37 7.52 -9.97 16.03
N ILE A 38 6.32 -10.53 16.01
CA ILE A 38 5.10 -9.83 15.63
C ILE A 38 4.33 -9.50 16.89
N PHE A 39 3.95 -8.23 17.03
CA PHE A 39 3.08 -7.77 18.12
C PHE A 39 1.68 -7.50 17.54
N GLU A 40 0.69 -8.21 18.04
CA GLU A 40 -0.71 -7.89 17.81
C GLU A 40 -1.14 -6.84 18.84
N ILE A 41 -1.51 -5.66 18.36
CA ILE A 41 -1.82 -4.51 19.22
C ILE A 41 -3.27 -4.11 19.02
N GLY A 42 -4.09 -4.26 20.07
CA GLY A 42 -5.45 -3.74 20.10
C GLY A 42 -5.48 -2.25 20.42
N LEU A 43 -6.03 -1.45 19.50
CA LEU A 43 -6.23 -0.02 19.73
C LEU A 43 -7.69 0.28 20.03
N THR A 44 -7.93 1.24 20.91
CA THR A 44 -9.27 1.79 21.10
C THR A 44 -9.64 2.70 19.92
N PRO A 45 -10.95 2.84 19.57
CA PRO A 45 -11.38 3.60 18.38
C PRO A 45 -10.92 5.08 18.32
N ASN A 46 -10.60 5.67 19.47
CA ASN A 46 -10.10 7.05 19.58
C ASN A 46 -8.58 7.17 19.37
N ARG A 47 -7.86 6.06 19.09
CA ARG A 47 -6.41 6.02 18.96
C ARG A 47 -5.96 5.67 17.53
N ILE A 48 -6.62 6.27 16.55
CA ILE A 48 -6.23 6.12 15.13
C ILE A 48 -4.78 6.59 14.88
N ASP A 49 -4.29 7.53 15.68
CA ASP A 49 -2.91 8.01 15.67
C ASP A 49 -1.87 6.91 15.98
N GLY A 50 -2.30 5.84 16.67
CA GLY A 50 -1.50 4.66 16.98
C GLY A 50 -1.54 3.57 15.91
N ALA A 51 -2.37 3.70 14.87
CA ALA A 51 -2.60 2.65 13.86
C ALA A 51 -1.48 2.60 12.79
N SER A 52 -0.22 2.58 13.22
CA SER A 52 0.95 2.43 12.37
C SER A 52 2.19 2.12 13.19
N HIS A 53 3.29 1.68 12.54
CA HIS A 53 4.57 1.49 13.21
C HIS A 53 5.07 2.78 13.88
N ILE A 54 4.99 3.90 13.18
CA ILE A 54 5.37 5.22 13.72
C ILE A 54 4.47 5.61 14.89
N GLY A 55 3.16 5.33 14.82
CA GLY A 55 2.22 5.63 15.88
C GLY A 55 2.54 4.83 17.16
N VAL A 56 2.76 3.52 17.04
CA VAL A 56 3.17 2.66 18.16
C VAL A 56 4.53 3.06 18.71
N ALA A 57 5.50 3.33 17.83
CA ALA A 57 6.84 3.76 18.23
C ALA A 57 6.81 5.07 19.04
N ARG A 58 5.93 6.00 18.67
CA ARG A 58 5.72 7.26 19.40
C ARG A 58 5.16 7.04 20.80
N ASP A 59 4.20 6.13 20.96
CA ASP A 59 3.66 5.77 22.27
C ASP A 59 4.73 5.09 23.13
N LEU A 60 5.48 4.16 22.55
CA LEU A 60 6.60 3.49 23.24
C LEU A 60 7.69 4.49 23.65
N TYR A 61 8.00 5.44 22.77
CA TYR A 61 8.94 6.52 23.07
C TYR A 61 8.48 7.35 24.28
N ALA A 62 7.21 7.74 24.32
CA ALA A 62 6.65 8.49 25.43
C ALA A 62 6.70 7.69 26.75
N TYR A 63 6.38 6.40 26.70
CA TYR A 63 6.50 5.49 27.87
C TYR A 63 7.95 5.39 28.37
N CYS A 64 8.91 5.18 27.46
CA CYS A 64 10.33 5.08 27.83
C CYS A 64 10.84 6.38 28.46
N LYS A 65 10.47 7.53 27.90
CA LYS A 65 10.85 8.84 28.46
C LYS A 65 10.29 9.03 29.88
N LEU A 66 9.04 8.67 30.12
CA LEU A 66 8.41 8.76 31.44
C LEU A 66 9.12 7.87 32.47
N ARG A 67 9.69 6.75 32.05
CA ARG A 67 10.41 5.80 32.91
C ARG A 67 11.91 6.02 32.96
N ASN A 68 12.44 7.07 32.35
CA ASN A 68 13.87 7.34 32.22
C ASN A 68 14.67 6.18 31.54
N ILE A 69 14.03 5.45 30.62
CA ILE A 69 14.66 4.42 29.80
C ILE A 69 15.30 5.14 28.60
N PRO A 70 16.61 4.94 28.36
CA PRO A 70 17.28 5.52 27.19
C PRO A 70 16.61 5.03 25.90
N VAL A 71 16.16 5.96 25.05
CA VAL A 71 15.52 5.67 23.78
C VAL A 71 15.65 6.86 22.84
N GLU A 72 15.82 6.56 21.56
CA GLU A 72 15.78 7.52 20.46
C GLU A 72 14.56 7.26 19.57
N PHE A 73 13.99 8.30 19.04
CA PHE A 73 12.89 8.25 18.07
C PHE A 73 13.18 9.25 16.96
N ALA A 74 13.23 8.75 15.73
CA ALA A 74 13.42 9.58 14.55
C ALA A 74 12.41 9.17 13.47
N LEU A 75 11.85 10.16 12.79
CA LEU A 75 11.05 9.91 11.59
C LEU A 75 11.98 9.67 10.40
N PRO A 76 11.53 8.89 9.38
CA PRO A 76 12.26 8.78 8.13
C PRO A 76 12.58 10.15 7.53
N SER A 77 13.83 10.37 7.12
CA SER A 77 14.23 11.63 6.51
C SER A 77 13.66 11.76 5.09
N VAL A 78 13.19 12.96 4.77
CA VAL A 78 12.74 13.36 3.43
C VAL A 78 13.70 14.34 2.76
N GLU A 79 14.86 14.61 3.37
CA GLU A 79 15.83 15.62 2.88
C GLU A 79 16.41 15.27 1.51
N GLY A 80 16.44 13.99 1.13
CA GLY A 80 16.88 13.53 -0.20
C GLY A 80 15.83 13.71 -1.29
N PHE A 81 14.61 14.14 -0.97
CA PHE A 81 13.57 14.34 -1.98
C PHE A 81 13.78 15.63 -2.74
N SER A 82 13.87 15.51 -4.07
CA SER A 82 13.84 16.66 -4.97
C SER A 82 12.82 16.42 -6.07
N LYS A 83 12.05 17.45 -6.41
CA LYS A 83 11.14 17.39 -7.54
C LYS A 83 11.95 17.35 -8.83
N GLY A 84 11.70 16.34 -9.66
CA GLY A 84 12.31 16.24 -11.00
C GLY A 84 11.79 17.33 -11.96
N GLU A 85 12.51 17.51 -13.03
CA GLU A 85 12.09 18.35 -14.16
C GLU A 85 11.09 17.57 -15.03
N GLY A 86 10.00 18.21 -15.44
CA GLY A 86 9.01 17.63 -16.33
C GLY A 86 7.57 18.02 -16.00
N GLU A 87 6.68 17.69 -16.92
CA GLU A 87 5.25 17.94 -16.75
C GLU A 87 4.66 16.95 -15.76
N SER A 88 4.04 17.46 -14.70
CA SER A 88 3.20 16.70 -13.81
C SER A 88 1.77 16.63 -14.34
N ILE A 89 1.04 15.57 -13.99
CA ILE A 89 -0.39 15.49 -14.26
C ILE A 89 -1.10 16.46 -13.31
N PRO A 90 -1.81 17.50 -13.83
CA PRO A 90 -2.48 18.46 -12.98
C PRO A 90 -3.66 17.84 -12.24
N VAL A 91 -3.89 18.31 -11.02
CA VAL A 91 -5.01 17.92 -10.17
C VAL A 91 -5.96 19.10 -9.99
N ARG A 92 -7.25 18.84 -10.15
CA ARG A 92 -8.32 19.78 -9.82
C ARG A 92 -9.27 19.15 -8.80
N VAL A 93 -9.44 19.79 -7.66
CA VAL A 93 -10.42 19.39 -6.65
C VAL A 93 -11.67 20.25 -6.83
N GLU A 94 -12.79 19.61 -7.19
CA GLU A 94 -14.09 20.27 -7.38
C GLU A 94 -15.00 20.13 -6.16
N ALA A 95 -14.68 19.21 -5.23
CA ALA A 95 -15.40 19.00 -3.99
C ALA A 95 -14.45 19.18 -2.78
N PRO A 96 -13.98 20.41 -2.48
CA PRO A 96 -13.01 20.66 -1.41
C PRO A 96 -13.58 20.41 -0.01
N ASP A 97 -14.89 20.38 0.15
CA ASP A 97 -15.59 19.99 1.36
C ASP A 97 -15.44 18.51 1.71
N LEU A 98 -15.27 17.64 0.69
CA LEU A 98 -15.06 16.20 0.85
C LEU A 98 -13.59 15.79 0.67
N ALA A 99 -12.81 16.58 -0.05
CA ALA A 99 -11.39 16.35 -0.28
C ALA A 99 -10.59 17.63 0.06
N PRO A 100 -10.39 17.93 1.35
CA PRO A 100 -9.70 19.15 1.78
C PRO A 100 -8.26 19.22 1.30
N ARG A 101 -7.61 18.08 1.09
CA ARG A 101 -6.24 18.02 0.59
C ARG A 101 -6.04 16.83 -0.35
N TYR A 102 -5.43 17.10 -1.49
CA TYR A 102 -5.05 16.09 -2.47
C TYR A 102 -3.68 16.42 -3.06
N ILE A 103 -2.76 15.49 -2.98
CA ILE A 103 -1.43 15.60 -3.55
C ILE A 103 -1.27 14.48 -4.56
N GLY A 104 -0.79 14.84 -5.75
CA GLY A 104 -0.43 13.88 -6.79
C GLY A 104 1.00 14.11 -7.27
N ILE A 105 1.75 13.02 -7.42
CA ILE A 105 3.11 13.04 -7.96
C ILE A 105 3.17 12.08 -9.14
N THR A 106 3.69 12.56 -10.28
CA THR A 106 4.00 11.70 -11.41
C THR A 106 5.43 11.19 -11.29
N ILE A 107 5.60 9.87 -11.29
CA ILE A 107 6.90 9.20 -11.26
C ILE A 107 7.06 8.47 -12.58
N LYS A 108 8.15 8.75 -13.30
CA LYS A 108 8.42 8.22 -14.63
C LYS A 108 9.54 7.18 -14.60
N GLY A 109 9.50 6.26 -15.55
CA GLY A 109 10.54 5.26 -15.73
C GLY A 109 10.54 4.22 -14.63
N VAL A 110 9.37 3.87 -14.07
CA VAL A 110 9.24 2.76 -13.13
C VAL A 110 9.28 1.43 -13.89
N GLU A 111 9.82 0.42 -13.23
CA GLU A 111 9.78 -0.96 -13.70
C GLU A 111 8.93 -1.76 -12.70
N VAL A 112 7.76 -2.21 -13.14
CA VAL A 112 6.85 -2.99 -12.31
C VAL A 112 7.29 -4.45 -12.33
N GLY A 113 7.53 -5.01 -11.17
CA GLY A 113 7.98 -6.38 -11.02
C GLY A 113 7.83 -6.89 -9.59
N PRO A 114 8.40 -8.07 -9.29
CA PRO A 114 8.37 -8.62 -7.93
C PRO A 114 9.06 -7.68 -6.95
N SER A 115 8.49 -7.54 -5.76
CA SER A 115 9.13 -6.82 -4.67
C SER A 115 10.43 -7.48 -4.23
N PRO A 116 11.41 -6.73 -3.72
CA PRO A 116 12.59 -7.29 -3.08
C PRO A 116 12.20 -8.10 -1.84
N ASP A 117 13.00 -9.11 -1.51
CA ASP A 117 12.65 -10.09 -0.48
C ASP A 117 12.39 -9.45 0.88
N TRP A 118 13.17 -8.43 1.27
CA TRP A 118 12.95 -7.73 2.54
C TRP A 118 11.56 -7.10 2.64
N LEU A 119 11.00 -6.58 1.52
CA LEU A 119 9.67 -5.95 1.48
C LEU A 119 8.57 -7.02 1.54
N LYS A 120 8.72 -8.10 0.77
CA LYS A 120 7.81 -9.25 0.81
C LYS A 120 7.73 -9.83 2.23
N GLU A 121 8.88 -10.09 2.85
CA GLU A 121 8.97 -10.64 4.20
C GLU A 121 8.23 -9.77 5.21
N ARG A 122 8.44 -8.44 5.18
CA ARG A 122 7.77 -7.51 6.08
C ARG A 122 6.25 -7.51 5.92
N LEU A 123 5.77 -7.54 4.69
CA LEU A 123 4.33 -7.58 4.41
C LEU A 123 3.72 -8.92 4.81
N MET A 124 4.37 -10.04 4.48
CA MET A 124 3.89 -11.37 4.87
C MET A 124 3.82 -11.54 6.39
N MET A 125 4.75 -10.99 7.15
CA MET A 125 4.75 -11.04 8.61
C MET A 125 3.51 -10.39 9.24
N ILE A 126 2.93 -9.39 8.59
CA ILE A 126 1.69 -8.73 9.04
C ILE A 126 0.45 -9.27 8.32
N GLY A 127 0.56 -10.43 7.65
CA GLY A 127 -0.55 -11.09 6.97
C GLY A 127 -0.95 -10.48 5.63
N GLN A 128 -0.14 -9.60 5.05
CA GLN A 128 -0.39 -9.03 3.73
C GLN A 128 0.31 -9.84 2.63
N ARG A 129 -0.43 -10.18 1.59
CA ARG A 129 0.10 -10.87 0.43
C ARG A 129 0.82 -9.89 -0.51
N PRO A 130 2.10 -10.10 -0.84
CA PRO A 130 2.80 -9.31 -1.85
C PRO A 130 2.15 -9.43 -3.23
N ILE A 131 2.10 -8.32 -3.97
CA ILE A 131 1.51 -8.24 -5.31
C ILE A 131 2.57 -7.88 -6.34
N ASN A 132 3.10 -6.66 -6.26
CA ASN A 132 4.22 -6.15 -7.04
C ASN A 132 4.89 -5.00 -6.27
N ASN A 133 6.11 -4.63 -6.69
CA ASN A 133 6.90 -3.63 -5.99
C ASN A 133 6.19 -2.28 -5.79
N ILE A 134 5.37 -1.83 -6.72
CA ILE A 134 4.67 -0.55 -6.64
C ILE A 134 3.57 -0.60 -5.58
N VAL A 135 2.69 -1.61 -5.66
CA VAL A 135 1.59 -1.80 -4.70
C VAL A 135 2.13 -2.11 -3.31
N ASP A 136 3.16 -2.94 -3.24
CA ASP A 136 3.77 -3.36 -1.97
C ASP A 136 4.44 -2.19 -1.24
N ILE A 137 5.07 -1.25 -1.97
CA ILE A 137 5.58 0.00 -1.39
C ILE A 137 4.44 0.83 -0.78
N THR A 138 3.29 0.96 -1.45
CA THR A 138 2.16 1.70 -0.89
C THR A 138 1.58 1.03 0.35
N ASN A 139 1.50 -0.31 0.36
CA ASN A 139 1.07 -1.08 1.52
C ASN A 139 2.08 -0.99 2.68
N PHE A 140 3.38 -1.02 2.38
CA PHE A 140 4.41 -0.83 3.40
C PHE A 140 4.31 0.55 4.04
N LEU A 141 4.19 1.61 3.25
CA LEU A 141 4.05 2.99 3.74
C LEU A 141 2.76 3.20 4.54
N LEU A 142 1.65 2.56 4.15
CA LEU A 142 0.42 2.56 4.94
C LEU A 142 0.67 2.00 6.34
N ASN A 143 1.35 0.86 6.45
CA ASN A 143 1.64 0.26 7.76
C ASN A 143 2.72 1.02 8.54
N GLU A 144 3.67 1.65 7.86
CA GLU A 144 4.72 2.43 8.50
C GLU A 144 4.17 3.72 9.13
N ASN A 145 3.42 4.52 8.37
CA ASN A 145 2.99 5.85 8.79
C ASN A 145 1.48 6.04 9.01
N GLY A 146 0.65 5.05 8.64
CA GLY A 146 -0.79 5.09 8.83
C GLY A 146 -1.56 5.88 7.77
N HIS A 147 -0.90 6.32 6.69
CA HIS A 147 -1.53 7.09 5.63
C HIS A 147 -1.63 6.27 4.34
N PRO A 148 -2.85 5.98 3.85
CA PRO A 148 -3.02 5.22 2.61
C PRO A 148 -2.55 6.04 1.40
N LEU A 149 -1.90 5.35 0.48
CA LEU A 149 -1.52 5.86 -0.83
C LEU A 149 -2.24 5.06 -1.92
N HIS A 150 -2.53 5.69 -3.04
CA HIS A 150 -3.04 5.00 -4.22
C HIS A 150 -2.18 5.30 -5.44
N VAL A 151 -2.10 4.32 -6.36
CA VAL A 151 -1.27 4.44 -7.57
C VAL A 151 -2.11 4.14 -8.79
N PHE A 152 -2.04 5.05 -9.76
CA PHE A 152 -2.63 4.90 -11.07
C PHE A 152 -1.54 4.72 -12.12
N ASP A 153 -1.80 3.93 -13.14
CA ASP A 153 -1.02 3.95 -14.37
C ASP A 153 -1.22 5.29 -15.07
N ALA A 154 -0.16 6.09 -15.22
CA ALA A 154 -0.25 7.41 -15.78
C ALA A 154 -0.71 7.43 -17.26
N ALA A 155 -0.46 6.34 -18.00
CA ALA A 155 -0.92 6.19 -19.38
C ALA A 155 -2.45 6.00 -19.48
N LYS A 156 -3.07 5.47 -18.42
CA LYS A 156 -4.53 5.27 -18.34
C LYS A 156 -5.29 6.50 -17.87
N ILE A 157 -4.60 7.57 -17.47
CA ILE A 157 -5.22 8.84 -17.08
C ILE A 157 -5.56 9.64 -18.36
N GLU A 158 -6.75 9.39 -18.90
CA GLU A 158 -7.22 10.08 -20.10
C GLU A 158 -7.23 11.62 -19.92
N GLY A 159 -6.74 12.31 -20.96
CA GLY A 159 -6.64 13.77 -20.96
C GLY A 159 -5.58 14.32 -20.00
N ARG A 160 -4.71 13.45 -19.44
CA ARG A 160 -3.58 13.81 -18.55
C ARG A 160 -3.98 14.82 -17.48
N LYS A 161 -5.08 14.59 -16.80
CA LYS A 161 -5.54 15.38 -15.64
C LYS A 161 -6.32 14.51 -14.68
N VAL A 162 -6.23 14.82 -13.41
CA VAL A 162 -7.02 14.20 -12.34
C VAL A 162 -8.02 15.21 -11.83
N VAL A 163 -9.29 14.78 -11.70
CA VAL A 163 -10.38 15.59 -11.17
C VAL A 163 -11.04 14.87 -10.01
N VAL A 164 -10.99 15.46 -8.83
CA VAL A 164 -11.64 14.95 -7.62
C VAL A 164 -12.98 15.66 -7.46
N ARG A 165 -14.08 14.91 -7.63
CA ARG A 165 -15.43 15.48 -7.67
C ARG A 165 -16.48 14.50 -7.17
N ARG A 166 -17.68 14.98 -6.92
CA ARG A 166 -18.84 14.10 -6.72
C ARG A 166 -19.16 13.32 -7.99
N SER A 167 -19.63 12.10 -7.81
CA SER A 167 -20.07 11.27 -8.92
C SER A 167 -21.35 11.82 -9.55
N THR A 168 -21.65 11.38 -10.76
CA THR A 168 -22.97 11.58 -11.36
C THR A 168 -23.94 10.51 -10.86
N PRO A 169 -25.24 10.83 -10.67
CA PRO A 169 -26.22 9.84 -10.25
C PRO A 169 -26.26 8.63 -11.20
N ASN A 170 -26.33 7.43 -10.61
CA ASN A 170 -26.42 6.16 -11.34
C ASN A 170 -25.18 5.84 -12.22
N CYS A 171 -24.03 6.44 -11.94
CA CYS A 171 -22.79 6.11 -12.62
C CYS A 171 -22.42 4.66 -12.34
N LYS A 172 -22.19 3.88 -13.40
CA LYS A 172 -21.69 2.50 -13.29
C LYS A 172 -20.16 2.53 -13.17
N PHE A 173 -19.65 1.77 -12.23
CA PHE A 173 -18.22 1.71 -11.93
C PHE A 173 -17.81 0.30 -11.52
N VAL A 174 -16.83 -0.28 -12.20
CA VAL A 174 -16.28 -1.60 -11.86
C VAL A 174 -15.05 -1.40 -10.99
N THR A 175 -15.08 -1.96 -9.79
CA THR A 175 -13.99 -1.91 -8.84
C THR A 175 -12.96 -3.02 -9.08
N LEU A 176 -11.75 -2.91 -8.49
CA LEU A 176 -10.65 -3.88 -8.65
C LEU A 176 -11.00 -5.33 -8.28
N ASP A 177 -12.08 -5.54 -7.54
CA ASP A 177 -12.64 -6.86 -7.22
C ASP A 177 -13.57 -7.41 -8.32
N GLY A 178 -13.69 -6.72 -9.46
CA GLY A 178 -14.55 -7.09 -10.59
C GLY A 178 -16.05 -6.85 -10.33
N VAL A 179 -16.42 -6.16 -9.26
CA VAL A 179 -17.83 -5.91 -8.90
C VAL A 179 -18.30 -4.59 -9.51
N GLU A 180 -19.39 -4.65 -10.32
CA GLU A 180 -20.06 -3.44 -10.80
C GLU A 180 -20.86 -2.80 -9.66
N ARG A 181 -20.58 -1.53 -9.41
CA ARG A 181 -21.26 -0.68 -8.43
C ARG A 181 -22.03 0.42 -9.11
N THR A 182 -23.13 0.85 -8.51
CA THR A 182 -23.91 2.01 -8.96
C THR A 182 -23.67 3.14 -7.98
N LEU A 183 -22.99 4.20 -8.46
CA LEU A 183 -22.64 5.35 -7.63
C LEU A 183 -23.77 6.36 -7.57
N SER A 184 -23.84 7.08 -6.45
CA SER A 184 -24.75 8.18 -6.19
C SER A 184 -24.04 9.54 -6.38
N SER A 185 -24.80 10.62 -6.33
CA SER A 185 -24.27 11.99 -6.32
C SER A 185 -23.52 12.36 -5.04
N GLU A 186 -23.64 11.55 -3.99
CA GLU A 186 -22.94 11.76 -2.71
C GLU A 186 -21.57 11.10 -2.69
N ASP A 187 -21.30 10.17 -3.61
CA ASP A 187 -20.03 9.49 -3.67
C ASP A 187 -18.93 10.39 -4.25
N LEU A 188 -17.80 10.49 -3.55
CA LEU A 188 -16.61 11.17 -4.03
C LEU A 188 -15.81 10.25 -4.94
N VAL A 189 -15.44 10.73 -6.10
CA VAL A 189 -14.67 9.97 -7.09
C VAL A 189 -13.45 10.73 -7.56
N ILE A 190 -12.40 9.97 -7.85
CA ILE A 190 -11.22 10.45 -8.53
C ILE A 190 -11.36 10.08 -10.00
N CYS A 191 -11.37 11.08 -10.87
CA CYS A 191 -11.64 10.93 -12.29
C CYS A 191 -10.42 11.31 -13.12
N ASN A 192 -10.33 10.74 -14.31
CA ASN A 192 -9.58 11.34 -15.42
C ASN A 192 -10.42 12.44 -16.11
N ALA A 193 -10.10 12.80 -17.33
CA ALA A 193 -10.86 13.83 -18.07
C ALA A 193 -12.33 13.44 -18.35
N ARG A 194 -12.68 12.16 -18.31
CA ARG A 194 -13.97 11.62 -18.73
C ARG A 194 -14.65 10.77 -17.66
N ASN A 195 -13.92 9.78 -17.11
CA ASN A 195 -14.48 8.69 -16.34
C ASN A 195 -13.91 8.64 -14.91
N PRO A 196 -14.65 8.11 -13.93
CA PRO A 196 -14.13 7.75 -12.63
C PRO A 196 -13.02 6.69 -12.76
N MET A 197 -11.96 6.82 -11.96
CA MET A 197 -10.87 5.87 -11.84
C MET A 197 -10.83 5.20 -10.45
N CYS A 198 -11.42 5.88 -9.45
CA CYS A 198 -11.41 5.40 -8.07
C CYS A 198 -12.61 5.98 -7.30
N ILE A 199 -13.21 5.22 -6.42
CA ILE A 199 -14.07 5.72 -5.36
C ILE A 199 -13.15 6.19 -4.24
N ALA A 200 -13.11 7.51 -4.01
CA ALA A 200 -12.13 8.13 -3.13
C ALA A 200 -12.14 7.54 -1.71
N GLY A 201 -10.97 7.12 -1.23
CA GLY A 201 -10.80 6.51 0.09
C GLY A 201 -11.44 5.12 0.27
N VAL A 202 -12.02 4.53 -0.79
CA VAL A 202 -12.75 3.25 -0.71
C VAL A 202 -12.14 2.19 -1.62
N PHE A 203 -12.17 2.39 -2.95
CA PHE A 203 -11.78 1.32 -3.88
C PHE A 203 -11.32 1.86 -5.24
N GLY A 204 -10.19 1.36 -5.73
CA GLY A 204 -9.71 1.62 -7.09
C GLY A 204 -10.58 0.96 -8.16
N GLY A 205 -10.58 1.54 -9.37
CA GLY A 205 -11.23 0.96 -10.55
C GLY A 205 -10.34 -0.05 -11.26
N GLU A 206 -10.97 -1.04 -11.89
CA GLU A 206 -10.30 -2.11 -12.62
C GLU A 206 -9.38 -1.57 -13.73
N ASP A 207 -9.82 -0.54 -14.44
CA ASP A 207 -9.13 -0.05 -15.63
C ASP A 207 -7.93 0.86 -15.35
N SER A 208 -7.78 1.39 -14.14
CA SER A 208 -6.81 2.44 -13.82
C SER A 208 -5.55 1.95 -13.10
N GLY A 209 -5.55 0.68 -12.67
CA GLY A 209 -4.45 0.09 -11.90
C GLY A 209 -3.17 -0.12 -12.70
N VAL A 210 -2.05 -0.25 -11.98
CA VAL A 210 -0.75 -0.59 -12.54
C VAL A 210 -0.70 -2.04 -13.03
N THR A 211 0.05 -2.26 -14.11
CA THR A 211 0.30 -3.57 -14.70
C THR A 211 1.80 -3.74 -14.95
N GLU A 212 2.23 -4.94 -15.33
CA GLU A 212 3.64 -5.20 -15.66
C GLU A 212 4.19 -4.31 -16.79
N SER A 213 3.33 -3.79 -17.64
CA SER A 213 3.70 -2.88 -18.74
C SER A 213 3.72 -1.40 -18.35
N THR A 214 3.35 -1.06 -17.11
CA THR A 214 3.33 0.33 -16.63
C THR A 214 4.75 0.86 -16.47
N THR A 215 5.04 1.99 -17.08
CA THR A 215 6.34 2.67 -17.01
C THR A 215 6.28 4.00 -16.28
N ASP A 216 5.11 4.61 -16.22
CA ASP A 216 4.89 5.87 -15.51
C ASP A 216 3.69 5.73 -14.60
N ILE A 217 3.80 6.23 -13.38
CA ILE A 217 2.74 6.16 -12.39
C ILE A 217 2.34 7.55 -11.90
N PHE A 218 1.10 7.67 -11.49
CA PHE A 218 0.62 8.82 -10.72
C PHE A 218 0.30 8.34 -9.30
N LEU A 219 1.11 8.79 -8.35
CA LEU A 219 0.98 8.47 -6.93
C LEU A 219 0.11 9.51 -6.25
N GLU A 220 -0.94 9.04 -5.59
CA GLU A 220 -1.88 9.84 -4.80
C GLU A 220 -1.55 9.76 -3.31
N SER A 221 -1.63 10.92 -2.65
CA SER A 221 -1.71 11.04 -1.19
C SER A 221 -2.79 12.07 -0.88
N ALA A 222 -3.88 11.64 -0.28
CA ALA A 222 -5.06 12.47 -0.11
C ALA A 222 -5.68 12.36 1.28
N TYR A 223 -6.44 13.39 1.64
CA TYR A 223 -7.29 13.44 2.83
C TYR A 223 -8.72 13.72 2.40
N PHE A 224 -9.61 12.75 2.73
CA PHE A 224 -11.03 12.76 2.42
C PHE A 224 -11.87 12.86 3.68
#